data_b65925cc3cd0c087e5adc167880f2b47
#
_entry.id   b65925cc3cd0c087e5adc167880f2b47
#
_cell.length_a   1.000
_cell.length_b   1.000
_cell.length_c   1.000
_cell.angle_alpha   90.00
_cell.angle_beta   90.00
_cell.angle_gamma   90.00
#
_symmetry.space_group_name_H-M   'P 1'
#
loop_
_entity.id
_entity.type
_entity.pdbx_description
1 polymer ?
#
loop_
_entity_poly.entity_id
_entity_poly.type
_entity_poly.pdbx_seq_one_letter_code
_entity_poly.pdbx_strand_id
1 'polypeptide(L)'
;VAIKLSRLLSIIIVSYNVKYFLEQCLYSVQKAVSGIDAEIIVIDNNSTDKSVEYLQKTFSQVRFVANAENTGYAKANNQGWQLAAGEYILFLNPDTIVGEDCLRQSIHVLDRQKNIGALGVHMLDGSGKFLPESKRGFPSPRASFFKLSGLINIFPNSATVAQYYLGQLPEKQDNEIDVLTGAYLMVRNGVLQKTGGFDERFFMYGEDIDLSYRIKLAGFKNYYLSSASIIHFKGESTKKDMAYTKRFYKAMRIFVEKHYEKESRLFSIMVQLAIAVRAVLSFLGRFFLRLRLLQSGGTIVQTLVVGGHTETKKAAEALGNQPIQRNIITVTGIRDIKEVMQVQKTHEIIFCAGSISYQEIFQCIENLRHDVDYKFFAAGSNSIVGSMSKNNSGETVVFC
;
A
#
# COMPACT_ATOMS: atom_id res chain seq x y z
N VAL A 1 -15.30 -31.86 -22.20
CA VAL A 1 -14.30 -30.78 -21.98
C VAL A 1 -15.07 -29.61 -21.39
N ALA A 2 -14.99 -29.39 -20.06
CA ALA A 2 -15.59 -28.23 -19.42
C ALA A 2 -14.88 -26.99 -19.97
N ILE A 3 -15.63 -26.10 -20.60
CA ILE A 3 -15.14 -24.77 -21.00
C ILE A 3 -14.83 -24.05 -19.69
N LYS A 4 -13.55 -23.92 -19.36
CA LYS A 4 -13.09 -23.11 -18.24
C LYS A 4 -13.44 -21.68 -18.62
N LEU A 5 -14.51 -21.12 -18.05
CA LEU A 5 -14.84 -19.70 -18.18
C LEU A 5 -13.60 -18.94 -17.68
N SER A 6 -12.86 -18.32 -18.60
CA SER A 6 -11.69 -17.55 -18.25
C SER A 6 -12.18 -16.30 -17.54
N ARG A 7 -11.93 -16.18 -16.24
CA ARG A 7 -12.19 -14.95 -15.51
C ARG A 7 -11.24 -13.86 -16.02
N LEU A 8 -11.75 -12.64 -16.09
CA LEU A 8 -10.95 -11.52 -16.58
C LEU A 8 -9.86 -11.13 -15.57
N LEU A 9 -10.18 -11.11 -14.27
CA LEU A 9 -9.27 -10.65 -13.22
C LEU A 9 -9.20 -11.62 -12.03
N SER A 10 -7.99 -11.95 -11.59
CA SER A 10 -7.76 -12.60 -10.30
C SER A 10 -7.01 -11.65 -9.37
N ILE A 11 -7.57 -11.39 -8.19
CA ILE A 11 -6.97 -10.54 -7.16
C ILE A 11 -6.41 -11.45 -6.07
N ILE A 12 -5.10 -11.35 -5.85
CA ILE A 12 -4.34 -12.14 -4.87
C ILE A 12 -3.91 -11.22 -3.74
N ILE A 13 -4.31 -11.56 -2.52
CA ILE A 13 -4.00 -10.79 -1.31
C ILE A 13 -3.31 -11.72 -0.32
N VAL A 14 -2.06 -11.42 0.04
CA VAL A 14 -1.33 -12.16 1.10
C VAL A 14 -1.51 -11.43 2.42
N SER A 15 -2.07 -12.13 3.42
CA SER A 15 -2.36 -11.59 4.75
C SER A 15 -1.47 -12.20 5.83
N TYR A 16 -1.07 -11.39 6.80
CA TYR A 16 -0.39 -11.82 8.01
C TYR A 16 -0.65 -10.85 9.18
N ASN A 17 -1.53 -11.25 10.12
CA ASN A 17 -1.87 -10.51 11.34
C ASN A 17 -2.35 -9.05 11.10
N VAL A 18 -3.25 -8.86 10.15
CA VAL A 18 -3.81 -7.54 9.76
C VAL A 18 -5.33 -7.59 9.55
N LYS A 19 -6.04 -8.32 10.38
CA LYS A 19 -7.46 -8.64 10.27
C LYS A 19 -8.34 -7.46 9.84
N TYR A 20 -8.25 -6.34 10.51
CA TYR A 20 -9.14 -5.20 10.28
C TYR A 20 -8.75 -4.35 9.07
N PHE A 21 -7.45 -4.27 8.74
CA PHE A 21 -7.01 -3.67 7.48
C PHE A 21 -7.45 -4.51 6.29
N LEU A 22 -7.31 -5.85 6.38
CA LEU A 22 -7.81 -6.76 5.36
C LEU A 22 -9.34 -6.66 5.22
N GLU A 23 -10.10 -6.48 6.31
CA GLU A 23 -11.53 -6.22 6.25
C GLU A 23 -11.86 -5.00 5.39
N GLN A 24 -11.24 -3.84 5.65
CA GLN A 24 -11.43 -2.62 4.87
C GLN A 24 -10.97 -2.78 3.42
N CYS A 25 -9.85 -3.46 3.19
CA CYS A 25 -9.36 -3.79 1.86
C CYS A 25 -10.42 -4.59 1.08
N LEU A 26 -10.96 -5.67 1.65
CA LEU A 26 -11.97 -6.50 1.00
C LEU A 26 -13.25 -5.75 0.67
N TYR A 27 -13.74 -4.88 1.56
CA TYR A 27 -14.89 -4.01 1.26
C TYR A 27 -14.62 -3.07 0.09
N SER A 28 -13.43 -2.47 0.02
CA SER A 28 -13.07 -1.59 -1.10
C SER A 28 -12.93 -2.36 -2.41
N VAL A 29 -12.32 -3.55 -2.36
CA VAL A 29 -12.18 -4.44 -3.51
C VAL A 29 -13.54 -4.90 -4.02
N GLN A 30 -14.49 -5.27 -3.14
CA GLN A 30 -15.85 -5.64 -3.55
C GLN A 30 -16.56 -4.54 -4.35
N LYS A 31 -16.37 -3.26 -3.94
CA LYS A 31 -16.89 -2.13 -4.71
C LYS A 31 -16.18 -1.98 -6.06
N ALA A 32 -14.86 -2.10 -6.06
CA ALA A 32 -14.03 -1.91 -7.26
C ALA A 32 -14.24 -2.99 -8.33
N VAL A 33 -14.61 -4.23 -7.95
CA VAL A 33 -14.90 -5.33 -8.90
C VAL A 33 -16.30 -5.28 -9.48
N SER A 34 -17.13 -4.31 -9.08
CA SER A 34 -18.51 -4.21 -9.60
C SER A 34 -18.53 -4.12 -11.12
N GLY A 35 -19.21 -5.08 -11.77
CA GLY A 35 -19.26 -5.19 -13.24
C GLY A 35 -18.00 -5.76 -13.89
N ILE A 36 -17.07 -6.32 -13.12
CA ILE A 36 -15.88 -7.03 -13.62
C ILE A 36 -16.01 -8.52 -13.26
N ASP A 37 -15.78 -9.42 -14.21
CA ASP A 37 -15.67 -10.86 -13.91
C ASP A 37 -14.35 -11.11 -13.18
N ALA A 38 -14.43 -11.19 -11.86
CA ALA A 38 -13.27 -11.27 -11.00
C ALA A 38 -13.39 -12.36 -9.93
N GLU A 39 -12.25 -12.85 -9.47
CA GLU A 39 -12.13 -13.67 -8.27
C GLU A 39 -11.17 -13.02 -7.29
N ILE A 40 -11.42 -13.26 -6.00
CA ILE A 40 -10.56 -12.77 -4.92
C ILE A 40 -10.02 -13.97 -4.17
N ILE A 41 -8.69 -14.07 -4.06
CA ILE A 41 -7.97 -15.15 -3.39
C ILE A 41 -7.14 -14.51 -2.29
N VAL A 42 -7.43 -14.87 -1.04
CA VAL A 42 -6.65 -14.45 0.13
C VAL A 42 -5.81 -15.61 0.60
N ILE A 43 -4.50 -15.43 0.62
CA ILE A 43 -3.55 -16.37 1.21
C ILE A 43 -3.18 -15.88 2.59
N ASP A 44 -3.69 -16.55 3.61
CA ASP A 44 -3.32 -16.26 4.99
C ASP A 44 -2.02 -16.98 5.35
N ASN A 45 -1.03 -16.22 5.71
CA ASN A 45 0.33 -16.70 5.92
C ASN A 45 0.57 -17.09 7.39
N ASN A 46 -0.35 -17.89 7.96
CA ASN A 46 -0.35 -18.32 9.35
C ASN A 46 -0.60 -17.18 10.35
N SER A 47 -1.69 -16.45 10.17
CA SER A 47 -2.10 -15.42 11.10
C SER A 47 -2.60 -16.00 12.43
N THR A 48 -2.29 -15.32 13.53
CA THR A 48 -2.74 -15.68 14.89
C THR A 48 -3.91 -14.82 15.38
N ASP A 49 -4.32 -13.81 14.60
CA ASP A 49 -5.37 -12.85 14.93
C ASP A 49 -6.79 -13.33 14.57
N LYS A 50 -6.94 -14.59 14.11
CA LYS A 50 -8.20 -15.19 13.66
C LYS A 50 -8.84 -14.47 12.47
N SER A 51 -8.04 -13.85 11.62
CA SER A 51 -8.53 -13.11 10.44
C SER A 51 -9.36 -13.99 9.50
N VAL A 52 -8.91 -15.22 9.21
CA VAL A 52 -9.62 -16.14 8.31
C VAL A 52 -10.99 -16.49 8.85
N GLU A 53 -11.08 -16.95 10.11
CA GLU A 53 -12.35 -17.33 10.76
C GLU A 53 -13.36 -16.17 10.78
N TYR A 54 -12.87 -14.96 11.03
CA TYR A 54 -13.65 -13.74 11.10
C TYR A 54 -14.18 -13.32 9.71
N LEU A 55 -13.29 -13.28 8.70
CA LEU A 55 -13.62 -12.72 7.39
C LEU A 55 -14.40 -13.68 6.49
N GLN A 56 -14.19 -14.99 6.60
CA GLN A 56 -14.96 -15.96 5.81
C GLN A 56 -16.48 -15.88 6.01
N LYS A 57 -16.92 -15.47 7.21
CA LYS A 57 -18.36 -15.29 7.52
C LYS A 57 -18.97 -14.13 6.74
N THR A 58 -18.19 -13.06 6.54
CA THR A 58 -18.64 -11.84 5.89
C THR A 58 -18.43 -11.89 4.37
N PHE A 59 -17.34 -12.51 3.93
CA PHE A 59 -16.89 -12.52 2.52
C PHE A 59 -16.94 -13.94 1.94
N SER A 60 -18.14 -14.53 1.86
CA SER A 60 -18.34 -15.91 1.37
C SER A 60 -17.88 -16.16 -0.07
N GLN A 61 -17.82 -15.12 -0.90
CA GLN A 61 -17.35 -15.17 -2.30
C GLN A 61 -15.81 -15.10 -2.42
N VAL A 62 -15.11 -14.81 -1.32
CA VAL A 62 -13.63 -14.76 -1.30
C VAL A 62 -13.09 -16.16 -0.99
N ARG A 63 -12.11 -16.60 -1.78
CA ARG A 63 -11.42 -17.86 -1.54
C ARG A 63 -10.28 -17.63 -0.54
N PHE A 64 -10.43 -18.13 0.68
CA PHE A 64 -9.38 -18.10 1.70
C PHE A 64 -8.56 -19.40 1.68
N VAL A 65 -7.24 -19.26 1.73
CA VAL A 65 -6.28 -20.36 1.84
C VAL A 65 -5.38 -20.08 3.03
N ALA A 66 -5.46 -20.89 4.08
CA ALA A 66 -4.66 -20.74 5.28
C ALA A 66 -3.41 -21.64 5.21
N ASN A 67 -2.24 -21.04 5.34
CA ASN A 67 -0.96 -21.74 5.40
C ASN A 67 -0.66 -22.18 6.85
N ALA A 68 0.00 -23.34 7.00
CA ALA A 68 0.44 -23.83 8.30
C ALA A 68 1.66 -23.08 8.87
N GLU A 69 2.38 -22.34 8.02
CA GLU A 69 3.55 -21.54 8.36
C GLU A 69 3.61 -20.26 7.52
N ASN A 70 4.36 -19.26 7.99
CA ASN A 70 4.62 -18.05 7.20
C ASN A 70 5.68 -18.34 6.13
N THR A 71 5.24 -18.56 4.89
CA THR A 71 6.11 -18.90 3.75
C THR A 71 6.80 -17.68 3.11
N GLY A 72 6.52 -16.48 3.57
CA GLY A 72 6.97 -15.22 2.97
C GLY A 72 6.05 -14.72 1.87
N TYR A 73 6.30 -13.47 1.43
CA TYR A 73 5.42 -12.77 0.50
C TYR A 73 5.47 -13.36 -0.92
N ALA A 74 6.69 -13.63 -1.44
CA ALA A 74 6.87 -14.13 -2.80
C ALA A 74 6.21 -15.50 -2.99
N LYS A 75 6.48 -16.46 -2.09
CA LYS A 75 5.94 -17.82 -2.19
C LYS A 75 4.42 -17.86 -2.01
N ALA A 76 3.88 -17.07 -1.07
CA ALA A 76 2.44 -16.99 -0.85
C ALA A 76 1.70 -16.37 -2.06
N ASN A 77 2.27 -15.33 -2.69
CA ASN A 77 1.70 -14.77 -3.92
C ASN A 77 1.77 -15.76 -5.10
N ASN A 78 2.86 -16.50 -5.26
CA ASN A 78 2.94 -17.56 -6.26
C ASN A 78 1.89 -18.66 -6.02
N GLN A 79 1.68 -19.05 -4.76
CA GLN A 79 0.61 -19.99 -4.39
C GLN A 79 -0.76 -19.44 -4.83
N GLY A 80 -1.05 -18.18 -4.58
CA GLY A 80 -2.28 -17.53 -5.05
C GLY A 80 -2.38 -17.51 -6.57
N TRP A 81 -1.29 -17.19 -7.28
CA TRP A 81 -1.24 -17.22 -8.74
C TRP A 81 -1.49 -18.59 -9.34
N GLN A 82 -0.98 -19.66 -8.75
CA GLN A 82 -1.26 -21.04 -9.20
C GLN A 82 -2.76 -21.42 -9.09
N LEU A 83 -3.50 -20.76 -8.21
CA LEU A 83 -4.94 -20.97 -8.02
C LEU A 83 -5.79 -20.05 -8.91
N ALA A 84 -5.18 -19.03 -9.50
CA ALA A 84 -5.82 -17.99 -10.29
C ALA A 84 -6.19 -18.47 -11.69
N ALA A 85 -7.33 -17.97 -12.22
CA ALA A 85 -7.81 -18.28 -13.56
C ALA A 85 -7.90 -17.04 -14.48
N GLY A 86 -7.56 -15.85 -13.96
CA GLY A 86 -7.70 -14.58 -14.65
C GLY A 86 -6.71 -14.37 -15.80
N GLU A 87 -7.11 -13.58 -16.79
CA GLU A 87 -6.24 -13.04 -17.83
C GLU A 87 -5.28 -11.99 -17.23
N TYR A 88 -5.78 -11.22 -16.26
CA TYR A 88 -5.02 -10.28 -15.46
C TYR A 88 -4.90 -10.79 -14.04
N ILE A 89 -3.71 -10.64 -13.47
CA ILE A 89 -3.41 -10.99 -12.08
C ILE A 89 -3.05 -9.70 -11.34
N LEU A 90 -3.80 -9.39 -10.30
CA LEU A 90 -3.47 -8.29 -9.39
C LEU A 90 -2.91 -8.87 -8.09
N PHE A 91 -1.66 -8.54 -7.80
CA PHE A 91 -1.10 -8.70 -6.46
C PHE A 91 -1.40 -7.43 -5.67
N LEU A 92 -2.09 -7.58 -4.53
CA LEU A 92 -2.59 -6.46 -3.72
C LEU A 92 -2.24 -6.67 -2.25
N ASN A 93 -1.70 -5.64 -1.60
CA ASN A 93 -1.45 -5.70 -0.16
C ASN A 93 -2.74 -5.63 0.65
N PRO A 94 -2.82 -6.31 1.81
CA PRO A 94 -4.01 -6.35 2.66
C PRO A 94 -4.29 -5.04 3.40
N ASP A 95 -3.32 -4.12 3.46
CA ASP A 95 -3.39 -2.80 4.09
C ASP A 95 -3.60 -1.69 3.05
N THR A 96 -4.46 -1.96 2.04
CA THR A 96 -4.83 -1.01 0.98
C THR A 96 -6.32 -0.72 0.97
N ILE A 97 -6.70 0.44 0.45
CA ILE A 97 -8.07 0.77 0.06
C ILE A 97 -8.06 1.12 -1.43
N VAL A 98 -8.89 0.44 -2.21
CA VAL A 98 -8.94 0.57 -3.67
C VAL A 98 -10.11 1.48 -4.07
N GLY A 99 -9.84 2.49 -4.92
CA GLY A 99 -10.90 3.32 -5.51
C GLY A 99 -11.77 2.53 -6.47
N GLU A 100 -13.06 2.87 -6.57
CA GLU A 100 -14.07 2.11 -7.32
C GLU A 100 -13.70 1.92 -8.80
N ASP A 101 -13.10 2.92 -9.43
CA ASP A 101 -12.72 2.87 -10.86
C ASP A 101 -11.31 2.34 -11.12
N CYS A 102 -10.53 2.11 -10.07
CA CYS A 102 -9.11 1.78 -10.17
C CYS A 102 -8.86 0.53 -11.03
N LEU A 103 -9.60 -0.54 -10.77
CA LEU A 103 -9.45 -1.82 -11.49
C LEU A 103 -9.86 -1.69 -12.97
N ARG A 104 -10.98 -1.02 -13.22
CA ARG A 104 -11.50 -0.82 -14.58
C ARG A 104 -10.55 0.02 -15.43
N GLN A 105 -10.00 1.11 -14.88
CA GLN A 105 -9.02 1.94 -15.57
C GLN A 105 -7.72 1.16 -15.85
N SER A 106 -7.25 0.37 -14.89
CA SER A 106 -6.05 -0.47 -15.05
C SER A 106 -6.21 -1.49 -16.16
N ILE A 107 -7.33 -2.23 -16.20
CA ILE A 107 -7.63 -3.20 -17.25
C ILE A 107 -7.73 -2.50 -18.61
N HIS A 108 -8.43 -1.37 -18.68
CA HIS A 108 -8.59 -0.61 -19.91
C HIS A 108 -7.25 -0.18 -20.53
N VAL A 109 -6.30 0.28 -19.72
CA VAL A 109 -4.94 0.64 -20.19
C VAL A 109 -4.20 -0.59 -20.68
N LEU A 110 -4.23 -1.68 -19.93
CA LEU A 110 -3.63 -2.95 -20.35
C LEU A 110 -4.24 -3.45 -21.66
N ASP A 111 -5.55 -3.37 -21.85
CA ASP A 111 -6.21 -3.80 -23.08
C ASP A 111 -5.78 -3.01 -24.30
N ARG A 112 -5.63 -1.71 -24.17
CA ARG A 112 -5.25 -0.81 -25.26
C ARG A 112 -3.76 -0.87 -25.62
N GLN A 113 -2.89 -1.10 -24.63
CA GLN A 113 -1.44 -1.06 -24.82
C GLN A 113 -0.82 -2.44 -24.57
N LYS A 114 -0.78 -3.28 -25.60
CA LYS A 114 -0.31 -4.67 -25.49
C LYS A 114 1.18 -4.83 -25.15
N ASN A 115 1.98 -3.77 -25.31
CA ASN A 115 3.39 -3.72 -24.90
C ASN A 115 3.59 -3.48 -23.39
N ILE A 116 2.54 -3.08 -22.65
CA ILE A 116 2.58 -3.00 -21.19
C ILE A 116 2.39 -4.42 -20.63
N GLY A 117 3.40 -4.92 -19.90
CA GLY A 117 3.37 -6.22 -19.24
C GLY A 117 2.75 -6.14 -17.85
N ALA A 118 3.06 -5.05 -17.14
CA ALA A 118 2.56 -4.82 -15.78
C ALA A 118 2.31 -3.33 -15.52
N LEU A 119 1.40 -3.06 -14.57
CA LEU A 119 0.91 -1.73 -14.24
C LEU A 119 0.80 -1.56 -12.72
N GLY A 120 1.23 -0.38 -12.22
CA GLY A 120 0.98 0.13 -10.89
C GLY A 120 0.22 1.46 -10.96
N VAL A 121 -0.31 1.91 -9.83
CA VAL A 121 -1.20 3.07 -9.74
C VAL A 121 -0.69 4.14 -8.79
N HIS A 122 -1.34 5.30 -8.79
CA HIS A 122 -1.08 6.38 -7.85
C HIS A 122 -1.43 5.94 -6.42
N MET A 123 -0.45 5.98 -5.52
CA MET A 123 -0.66 5.59 -4.13
C MET A 123 -0.54 6.79 -3.20
N LEU A 124 -1.50 6.87 -2.29
CA LEU A 124 -1.49 7.79 -1.15
C LEU A 124 -1.17 7.01 0.13
N ASP A 125 -0.51 7.63 1.09
CA ASP A 125 -0.44 7.09 2.45
C ASP A 125 -1.70 7.44 3.25
N GLY A 126 -1.80 6.94 4.49
CA GLY A 126 -2.95 7.21 5.35
C GLY A 126 -3.12 8.68 5.75
N SER A 127 -2.14 9.55 5.47
CA SER A 127 -2.25 11.02 5.64
C SER A 127 -2.58 11.75 4.34
N GLY A 128 -2.86 11.01 3.25
CA GLY A 128 -3.18 11.57 1.94
C GLY A 128 -1.98 12.08 1.15
N LYS A 129 -0.75 11.83 1.61
CA LYS A 129 0.46 12.20 0.87
C LYS A 129 0.79 11.16 -0.18
N PHE A 130 1.25 11.63 -1.32
CA PHE A 130 1.76 10.76 -2.37
C PHE A 130 2.89 9.86 -1.86
N LEU A 131 2.78 8.57 -2.16
CA LEU A 131 3.81 7.59 -1.88
C LEU A 131 4.80 7.51 -3.06
N PRO A 132 6.06 7.96 -2.89
CA PRO A 132 7.06 7.91 -3.96
C PRO A 132 7.34 6.51 -4.51
N GLU A 133 6.99 5.48 -3.74
CA GLU A 133 7.10 4.09 -4.17
C GLU A 133 6.15 3.71 -5.30
N SER A 134 5.17 4.55 -5.64
CA SER A 134 4.30 4.39 -6.82
C SER A 134 5.08 4.33 -8.13
N LYS A 135 6.22 5.01 -8.17
CA LYS A 135 7.11 5.07 -9.34
C LYS A 135 8.57 4.97 -8.88
N ARG A 136 9.25 3.91 -9.30
CA ARG A 136 10.63 3.64 -8.89
C ARG A 136 11.53 3.32 -10.08
N GLY A 137 12.80 3.71 -9.97
CA GLY A 137 13.90 3.25 -10.80
C GLY A 137 14.55 1.98 -10.23
N PHE A 138 15.35 1.29 -11.04
CA PHE A 138 16.13 0.15 -10.54
C PHE A 138 17.17 0.59 -9.50
N PRO A 139 17.42 -0.27 -8.49
CA PRO A 139 18.43 -0.02 -7.49
C PRO A 139 19.84 -0.22 -8.10
N SER A 140 20.42 0.84 -8.65
CA SER A 140 21.87 0.90 -8.94
C SER A 140 22.63 1.15 -7.64
N PRO A 141 23.96 0.89 -7.57
CA PRO A 141 24.79 1.23 -6.42
C PRO A 141 24.63 2.68 -5.98
N ARG A 142 24.61 3.61 -6.93
CA ARG A 142 24.43 5.05 -6.70
C ARG A 142 23.02 5.39 -6.16
N ALA A 143 21.96 4.88 -6.79
CA ALA A 143 20.59 5.11 -6.35
C ALA A 143 20.36 4.54 -4.95
N SER A 144 20.91 3.36 -4.66
CA SER A 144 20.86 2.72 -3.35
C SER A 144 21.60 3.53 -2.28
N PHE A 145 22.77 4.08 -2.61
CA PHE A 145 23.51 4.97 -1.72
C PHE A 145 22.67 6.19 -1.31
N PHE A 146 22.11 6.93 -2.27
CA PHE A 146 21.31 8.12 -1.98
C PHE A 146 20.05 7.79 -1.18
N LYS A 147 19.41 6.66 -1.43
CA LYS A 147 18.24 6.20 -0.65
C LYS A 147 18.62 5.82 0.77
N LEU A 148 19.67 4.99 0.95
CA LEU A 148 20.06 4.46 2.25
C LEU A 148 20.67 5.53 3.15
N SER A 149 21.45 6.48 2.60
CA SER A 149 21.98 7.63 3.33
C SER A 149 20.91 8.62 3.78
N GLY A 150 19.72 8.59 3.14
CA GLY A 150 18.64 9.55 3.40
C GLY A 150 18.78 10.87 2.62
N LEU A 151 19.80 11.04 1.79
CA LEU A 151 20.00 12.24 0.96
C LEU A 151 18.86 12.48 -0.02
N ILE A 152 18.17 11.41 -0.44
CA ILE A 152 16.97 11.50 -1.28
C ILE A 152 15.84 12.34 -0.65
N ASN A 153 15.74 12.37 0.69
CA ASN A 153 14.74 13.17 1.38
C ASN A 153 15.07 14.69 1.41
N ILE A 154 16.36 15.01 1.21
CA ILE A 154 16.84 16.40 1.16
C ILE A 154 16.68 16.97 -0.26
N PHE A 155 16.86 16.11 -1.28
CA PHE A 155 16.79 16.47 -2.70
C PHE A 155 15.78 15.60 -3.47
N PRO A 156 14.47 15.64 -3.13
CA PRO A 156 13.47 14.71 -3.64
C PRO A 156 13.20 14.80 -5.15
N ASN A 157 13.46 15.96 -5.75
CA ASN A 157 13.23 16.23 -7.19
C ASN A 157 14.50 16.17 -8.04
N SER A 158 15.64 15.82 -7.46
CA SER A 158 16.90 15.71 -8.20
C SER A 158 16.92 14.48 -9.10
N ALA A 159 17.13 14.64 -10.40
CA ALA A 159 17.26 13.52 -11.34
C ALA A 159 18.39 12.54 -10.98
N THR A 160 19.42 13.02 -10.27
CA THR A 160 20.56 12.24 -9.83
C THR A 160 20.34 11.56 -8.48
N VAL A 161 19.93 12.36 -7.48
CA VAL A 161 19.77 11.89 -6.09
C VAL A 161 18.47 11.12 -5.90
N ALA A 162 17.37 11.58 -6.51
CA ALA A 162 16.06 10.97 -6.44
C ALA A 162 15.79 9.92 -7.54
N GLN A 163 16.82 9.44 -8.22
CA GLN A 163 16.70 8.44 -9.29
C GLN A 163 15.95 7.17 -8.82
N TYR A 164 16.10 6.77 -7.57
CA TYR A 164 15.40 5.61 -7.04
C TYR A 164 13.86 5.78 -7.02
N TYR A 165 13.36 6.99 -6.78
CA TYR A 165 11.92 7.31 -6.77
C TYR A 165 11.46 8.05 -8.02
N LEU A 166 12.31 8.16 -9.04
CA LEU A 166 12.02 8.90 -10.28
C LEU A 166 11.41 10.27 -9.98
N GLY A 167 12.02 11.01 -9.02
CA GLY A 167 11.49 12.26 -8.50
C GLY A 167 11.31 13.37 -9.55
N GLN A 168 12.00 13.24 -10.70
CA GLN A 168 11.83 14.13 -11.86
C GLN A 168 10.54 13.89 -12.64
N LEU A 169 9.88 12.72 -12.48
CA LEU A 169 8.62 12.45 -13.17
C LEU A 169 7.44 13.04 -12.38
N PRO A 170 6.49 13.72 -13.04
CA PRO A 170 5.29 14.23 -12.38
C PRO A 170 4.46 13.10 -11.74
N GLU A 171 3.85 13.40 -10.60
CA GLU A 171 3.01 12.43 -9.86
C GLU A 171 1.68 12.16 -10.57
N LYS A 172 1.11 13.19 -11.22
CA LYS A 172 -0.20 13.15 -11.89
C LYS A 172 -0.08 12.98 -13.41
N GLN A 173 0.96 12.27 -13.85
CA GLN A 173 1.16 11.93 -15.25
C GLN A 173 1.53 10.46 -15.42
N ASP A 174 0.90 9.81 -16.37
CA ASP A 174 1.20 8.43 -16.76
C ASP A 174 2.60 8.32 -17.34
N ASN A 175 3.35 7.32 -16.88
CA ASN A 175 4.73 7.14 -17.33
C ASN A 175 5.13 5.67 -17.40
N GLU A 176 6.04 5.35 -18.34
CA GLU A 176 6.84 4.13 -18.23
C GLU A 176 7.82 4.28 -17.06
N ILE A 177 7.91 3.28 -16.21
CA ILE A 177 8.80 3.25 -15.05
C ILE A 177 9.60 1.95 -15.02
N ASP A 178 10.61 1.89 -14.15
CA ASP A 178 11.42 0.67 -14.06
C ASP A 178 10.78 -0.36 -13.12
N VAL A 179 10.36 0.05 -11.94
CA VAL A 179 9.94 -0.84 -10.87
C VAL A 179 8.57 -0.48 -10.34
N LEU A 180 7.69 -1.44 -10.37
CA LEU A 180 6.38 -1.43 -9.73
C LEU A 180 6.48 -1.88 -8.27
N THR A 181 5.50 -1.53 -7.44
CA THR A 181 5.43 -1.98 -6.06
C THR A 181 4.46 -3.13 -5.89
N GLY A 182 4.81 -4.11 -5.04
CA GLY A 182 3.91 -5.21 -4.69
C GLY A 182 2.61 -4.78 -3.99
N ALA A 183 2.52 -3.52 -3.52
CA ALA A 183 1.30 -3.03 -2.89
C ALA A 183 0.09 -3.01 -3.84
N TYR A 184 0.32 -2.71 -5.12
CA TYR A 184 -0.62 -2.85 -6.24
C TYR A 184 0.17 -3.15 -7.50
N LEU A 185 0.14 -4.37 -7.95
CA LEU A 185 0.88 -4.85 -9.12
C LEU A 185 -0.06 -5.67 -10.01
N MET A 186 -0.62 -5.04 -11.04
CA MET A 186 -1.45 -5.75 -12.03
C MET A 186 -0.59 -6.20 -13.21
N VAL A 187 -0.61 -7.50 -13.49
CA VAL A 187 0.24 -8.14 -14.50
C VAL A 187 -0.63 -8.97 -15.45
N ARG A 188 -0.28 -9.01 -16.73
CA ARG A 188 -0.86 -10.00 -17.64
C ARG A 188 -0.43 -11.41 -17.25
N ASN A 189 -1.35 -12.33 -17.15
CA ASN A 189 -1.03 -13.71 -16.79
C ASN A 189 -0.02 -14.35 -17.76
N GLY A 190 -0.15 -14.08 -19.06
CA GLY A 190 0.84 -14.55 -20.05
C GLY A 190 2.25 -13.99 -19.85
N VAL A 191 2.39 -12.79 -19.27
CA VAL A 191 3.69 -12.21 -18.90
C VAL A 191 4.24 -12.92 -17.66
N LEU A 192 3.40 -13.21 -16.66
CA LEU A 192 3.81 -14.00 -15.50
C LEU A 192 4.26 -15.42 -15.89
N GLN A 193 3.54 -16.08 -16.79
CA GLN A 193 3.95 -17.39 -17.32
C GLN A 193 5.31 -17.33 -18.01
N LYS A 194 5.58 -16.27 -18.79
CA LYS A 194 6.85 -16.06 -19.47
C LYS A 194 8.00 -15.72 -18.51
N THR A 195 7.72 -15.00 -17.42
CA THR A 195 8.73 -14.54 -16.46
C THR A 195 8.89 -15.47 -15.25
N GLY A 196 7.93 -16.38 -14.99
CA GLY A 196 7.99 -17.37 -13.91
C GLY A 196 7.51 -16.88 -12.54
N GLY A 197 6.69 -15.81 -12.49
CA GLY A 197 6.15 -15.28 -11.22
C GLY A 197 7.21 -14.61 -10.34
N PHE A 198 7.00 -14.58 -9.04
CA PHE A 198 7.98 -14.08 -8.08
C PHE A 198 9.10 -15.09 -7.83
N ASP A 199 10.33 -14.59 -7.64
CA ASP A 199 11.47 -15.43 -7.24
C ASP A 199 11.39 -15.71 -5.72
N GLU A 200 11.17 -16.95 -5.33
CA GLU A 200 10.94 -17.37 -3.93
C GLU A 200 12.18 -17.29 -3.03
N ARG A 201 13.36 -17.00 -3.58
CA ARG A 201 14.54 -16.66 -2.78
C ARG A 201 14.35 -15.37 -1.98
N PHE A 202 13.45 -14.50 -2.45
CA PHE A 202 13.00 -13.33 -1.71
C PHE A 202 11.88 -13.71 -0.75
N PHE A 203 12.20 -13.76 0.54
CA PHE A 203 11.16 -14.00 1.55
C PHE A 203 10.17 -12.82 1.62
N MET A 204 10.70 -11.61 1.58
CA MET A 204 9.98 -10.33 1.59
C MET A 204 10.94 -9.22 1.18
N TYR A 205 10.47 -8.25 0.39
CA TYR A 205 11.21 -7.15 -0.24
C TYR A 205 12.12 -7.59 -1.39
N GLY A 206 12.08 -6.83 -2.47
CA GLY A 206 12.91 -7.02 -3.64
C GLY A 206 12.34 -8.00 -4.68
N GLU A 207 11.34 -8.81 -4.31
CA GLU A 207 10.61 -9.68 -5.25
C GLU A 207 9.90 -8.88 -6.34
N ASP A 208 9.37 -7.71 -5.99
CA ASP A 208 8.71 -6.77 -6.90
C ASP A 208 9.72 -6.10 -7.85
N ILE A 209 10.90 -5.76 -7.35
CA ILE A 209 12.01 -5.22 -8.15
C ILE A 209 12.49 -6.29 -9.15
N ASP A 210 12.70 -7.51 -8.68
CA ASP A 210 13.14 -8.63 -9.51
C ASP A 210 12.13 -8.98 -10.60
N LEU A 211 10.84 -9.06 -10.27
CA LEU A 211 9.80 -9.32 -11.25
C LEU A 211 9.70 -8.19 -12.28
N SER A 212 9.73 -6.92 -11.84
CA SER A 212 9.73 -5.74 -12.72
C SER A 212 10.92 -5.76 -13.68
N TYR A 213 12.09 -6.17 -13.21
CA TYR A 213 13.28 -6.29 -14.05
C TYR A 213 13.13 -7.39 -15.11
N ARG A 214 12.62 -8.58 -14.72
CA ARG A 214 12.39 -9.69 -15.67
C ARG A 214 11.30 -9.38 -16.68
N ILE A 215 10.27 -8.61 -16.32
CA ILE A 215 9.24 -8.13 -17.27
C ILE A 215 9.89 -7.26 -18.35
N LYS A 216 10.79 -6.33 -17.98
CA LYS A 216 11.52 -5.50 -18.96
C LYS A 216 12.47 -6.35 -19.83
N LEU A 217 13.18 -7.31 -19.26
CA LEU A 217 14.03 -8.23 -20.02
C LEU A 217 13.22 -9.09 -21.02
N ALA A 218 11.97 -9.41 -20.70
CA ALA A 218 11.05 -10.12 -21.57
C ALA A 218 10.46 -9.25 -22.70
N GLY A 219 10.88 -7.97 -22.79
CA GLY A 219 10.48 -7.01 -23.83
C GLY A 219 9.19 -6.25 -23.55
N PHE A 220 8.66 -6.30 -22.33
CA PHE A 220 7.47 -5.56 -21.91
C PHE A 220 7.84 -4.30 -21.12
N LYS A 221 6.88 -3.36 -21.04
CA LYS A 221 6.98 -2.15 -20.23
C LYS A 221 6.31 -2.34 -18.88
N ASN A 222 6.90 -1.74 -17.83
CA ASN A 222 6.26 -1.46 -16.58
C ASN A 222 5.66 -0.05 -16.64
N TYR A 223 4.43 0.13 -16.19
CA TYR A 223 3.69 1.37 -16.39
C TYR A 223 3.09 1.90 -15.09
N TYR A 224 3.18 3.18 -14.89
CA TYR A 224 2.53 3.90 -13.81
C TYR A 224 1.30 4.63 -14.35
N LEU A 225 0.13 4.30 -13.82
CA LEU A 225 -1.16 4.91 -14.13
C LEU A 225 -1.53 5.91 -13.04
N SER A 226 -1.49 7.19 -13.37
CA SER A 226 -1.69 8.28 -12.41
C SER A 226 -3.16 8.57 -12.11
N SER A 227 -4.07 8.19 -13.01
CA SER A 227 -5.51 8.45 -12.87
C SER A 227 -6.24 7.46 -11.96
N ALA A 228 -5.66 6.28 -11.74
CA ALA A 228 -6.16 5.27 -10.82
C ALA A 228 -5.45 5.37 -9.47
N SER A 229 -6.19 5.35 -8.37
CA SER A 229 -5.61 5.61 -7.05
C SER A 229 -5.99 4.56 -6.02
N ILE A 230 -5.07 4.33 -5.08
CA ILE A 230 -5.30 3.56 -3.85
C ILE A 230 -4.74 4.31 -2.64
N ILE A 231 -5.24 4.00 -1.45
CA ILE A 231 -4.53 4.28 -0.20
C ILE A 231 -3.76 3.02 0.21
N HIS A 232 -2.52 3.20 0.66
CA HIS A 232 -1.70 2.14 1.23
C HIS A 232 -1.18 2.58 2.59
N PHE A 233 -1.71 2.02 3.67
CA PHE A 233 -1.39 2.42 5.05
C PHE A 233 0.04 2.12 5.45
N LYS A 234 0.64 1.08 4.87
CA LYS A 234 2.08 0.82 4.96
C LYS A 234 2.62 0.47 6.34
N GLY A 235 3.07 -0.74 6.48
CA GLY A 235 3.78 -1.20 7.66
C GLY A 235 2.90 -1.88 8.71
N GLU A 236 1.63 -2.11 8.42
CA GLU A 236 0.71 -2.77 9.34
C GLU A 236 1.06 -4.26 9.53
N SER A 237 1.52 -4.93 8.47
CA SER A 237 1.98 -6.33 8.52
C SER A 237 3.43 -6.51 9.00
N THR A 238 4.21 -5.42 9.14
CA THR A 238 5.66 -5.55 9.37
C THR A 238 6.23 -4.45 10.24
N LYS A 239 6.65 -4.81 11.45
CA LYS A 239 7.39 -3.89 12.34
C LYS A 239 8.79 -3.61 11.77
N LYS A 240 9.21 -2.34 11.76
CA LYS A 240 10.55 -1.90 11.33
C LYS A 240 11.58 -2.10 12.43
N ASP A 241 11.90 -3.36 12.69
CA ASP A 241 12.91 -3.79 13.64
C ASP A 241 14.25 -4.15 12.97
N MET A 242 15.17 -4.74 13.72
CA MET A 242 16.45 -5.23 13.20
C MET A 242 16.25 -6.37 12.19
N ALA A 243 15.18 -7.17 12.32
CA ALA A 243 14.89 -8.26 11.40
C ALA A 243 14.43 -7.71 10.04
N TYR A 244 13.61 -6.64 10.03
CA TYR A 244 13.29 -5.87 8.83
C TYR A 244 14.54 -5.43 8.08
N THR A 245 15.46 -4.78 8.79
CA THR A 245 16.70 -4.26 8.20
C THR A 245 17.53 -5.38 7.59
N LYS A 246 17.72 -6.50 8.29
CA LYS A 246 18.43 -7.67 7.79
C LYS A 246 17.79 -8.26 6.53
N ARG A 247 16.44 -8.42 6.51
CA ARG A 247 15.70 -8.94 5.35
C ARG A 247 15.84 -8.03 4.14
N PHE A 248 15.73 -6.71 4.35
CA PHE A 248 15.91 -5.73 3.28
C PHE A 248 17.29 -5.79 2.64
N TYR A 249 18.36 -5.85 3.44
CA TYR A 249 19.74 -5.98 2.91
C TYR A 249 19.97 -7.33 2.22
N LYS A 250 19.43 -8.42 2.79
CA LYS A 250 19.49 -9.73 2.15
C LYS A 250 18.84 -9.70 0.76
N ALA A 251 17.65 -9.09 0.67
CA ALA A 251 16.93 -8.96 -0.60
C ALA A 251 17.72 -8.14 -1.64
N MET A 252 18.29 -7.01 -1.23
CA MET A 252 19.12 -6.20 -2.11
C MET A 252 20.37 -6.96 -2.59
N ARG A 253 20.99 -7.75 -1.72
CA ARG A 253 22.12 -8.60 -2.08
C ARG A 253 21.72 -9.65 -3.10
N ILE A 254 20.61 -10.38 -2.89
CA ILE A 254 20.09 -11.38 -3.84
C ILE A 254 19.86 -10.73 -5.22
N PHE A 255 19.25 -9.54 -5.26
CA PHE A 255 18.99 -8.83 -6.50
C PHE A 255 20.29 -8.47 -7.25
N VAL A 256 21.27 -7.93 -6.54
CA VAL A 256 22.56 -7.54 -7.13
C VAL A 256 23.35 -8.77 -7.61
N GLU A 257 23.41 -9.84 -6.81
CA GLU A 257 24.06 -11.09 -7.19
C GLU A 257 23.42 -11.71 -8.44
N LYS A 258 22.09 -11.59 -8.57
CA LYS A 258 21.36 -12.16 -9.71
C LYS A 258 21.53 -11.36 -11.00
N HIS A 259 21.55 -10.03 -10.92
CA HIS A 259 21.43 -9.16 -12.09
C HIS A 259 22.64 -8.28 -12.37
N TYR A 260 23.55 -8.13 -11.39
CA TYR A 260 24.72 -7.23 -11.45
C TYR A 260 26.00 -7.87 -10.89
N GLU A 261 26.31 -9.10 -11.29
CA GLU A 261 27.46 -9.87 -10.74
C GLU A 261 28.78 -9.09 -10.70
N LYS A 262 29.08 -8.32 -11.77
CA LYS A 262 30.33 -7.54 -11.87
C LYS A 262 30.38 -6.34 -10.90
N GLU A 263 29.23 -5.87 -10.43
CA GLU A 263 29.11 -4.67 -9.59
C GLU A 263 28.89 -5.00 -8.09
N SER A 264 28.84 -6.28 -7.73
CA SER A 264 28.48 -6.73 -6.38
C SER A 264 29.40 -6.19 -5.28
N ARG A 265 30.72 -6.06 -5.54
CA ARG A 265 31.70 -5.48 -4.60
C ARG A 265 31.49 -3.98 -4.41
N LEU A 266 31.31 -3.23 -5.50
CA LEU A 266 31.07 -1.79 -5.46
C LEU A 266 29.74 -1.51 -4.73
N PHE A 267 28.70 -2.29 -5.02
CA PHE A 267 27.41 -2.18 -4.32
C PHE A 267 27.56 -2.38 -2.81
N SER A 268 28.30 -3.40 -2.38
CA SER A 268 28.54 -3.67 -0.95
C SER A 268 29.26 -2.51 -0.24
N ILE A 269 30.29 -1.93 -0.87
CA ILE A 269 31.00 -0.77 -0.35
C ILE A 269 30.07 0.44 -0.24
N MET A 270 29.29 0.73 -1.28
CA MET A 270 28.36 1.86 -1.29
C MET A 270 27.27 1.72 -0.24
N VAL A 271 26.76 0.51 0.01
CA VAL A 271 25.79 0.23 1.07
C VAL A 271 26.38 0.48 2.46
N GLN A 272 27.61 0.01 2.73
CA GLN A 272 28.28 0.23 4.02
C GLN A 272 28.52 1.73 4.27
N LEU A 273 28.98 2.44 3.25
CA LEU A 273 29.18 3.89 3.33
C LEU A 273 27.85 4.63 3.59
N ALA A 274 26.76 4.23 2.92
CA ALA A 274 25.45 4.82 3.13
C ALA A 274 24.93 4.62 4.57
N ILE A 275 25.18 3.44 5.16
CA ILE A 275 24.83 3.15 6.56
C ILE A 275 25.62 4.06 7.50
N ALA A 276 26.90 4.24 7.28
CA ALA A 276 27.75 5.13 8.09
C ALA A 276 27.27 6.59 8.01
N VAL A 277 26.99 7.10 6.80
CA VAL A 277 26.41 8.45 6.58
C VAL A 277 25.10 8.60 7.32
N ARG A 278 24.18 7.62 7.20
CA ARG A 278 22.89 7.65 7.89
C ARG A 278 23.02 7.65 9.42
N ALA A 279 23.97 6.89 9.96
CA ALA A 279 24.25 6.87 11.40
C ALA A 279 24.65 8.25 11.91
N VAL A 280 25.56 8.95 11.20
CA VAL A 280 25.98 10.32 11.52
C VAL A 280 24.82 11.29 11.44
N LEU A 281 24.04 11.28 10.35
CA LEU A 281 22.87 12.17 10.17
C LEU A 281 21.80 11.91 11.23
N SER A 282 21.58 10.65 11.63
CA SER A 282 20.63 10.28 12.70
C SER A 282 21.11 10.72 14.07
N PHE A 283 22.40 10.71 14.33
CA PHE A 283 22.98 11.21 15.57
C PHE A 283 22.79 12.72 15.69
N LEU A 284 23.11 13.46 14.64
CA LEU A 284 22.89 14.92 14.58
C LEU A 284 21.40 15.28 14.71
N GLY A 285 20.51 14.56 14.02
CA GLY A 285 19.06 14.78 14.09
C GLY A 285 18.49 14.56 15.50
N ARG A 286 18.97 13.53 16.24
CA ARG A 286 18.56 13.27 17.63
C ARG A 286 19.02 14.36 18.60
N PHE A 287 20.17 14.93 18.38
CA PHE A 287 20.67 16.06 19.17
C PHE A 287 19.75 17.27 19.05
N PHE A 288 19.29 17.60 17.85
CA PHE A 288 18.34 18.71 17.61
C PHE A 288 16.91 18.39 18.08
N LEU A 289 16.47 17.13 18.03
CA LEU A 289 15.10 16.75 18.43
C LEU A 289 14.89 16.75 19.97
N ARG A 290 15.94 16.48 20.76
CA ARG A 290 15.88 16.56 22.24
C ARG A 290 15.53 17.96 22.74
N LEU A 291 15.76 19.00 21.94
CA LEU A 291 15.42 20.38 22.27
C LEU A 291 13.94 20.75 22.02
N ARG A 292 13.16 19.86 21.34
CA ARG A 292 11.75 20.13 20.95
C ARG A 292 10.69 19.36 21.75
N LEU A 293 11.04 18.37 22.58
CA LEU A 293 10.07 17.46 23.22
C LEU A 293 9.75 17.85 24.67
N LEU A 294 9.21 19.05 24.91
CA LEU A 294 8.66 19.43 26.20
C LEU A 294 7.28 20.09 26.12
N GLN A 295 6.34 19.55 25.31
CA GLN A 295 4.94 19.95 25.40
C GLN A 295 4.03 18.89 24.76
N SER A 296 3.46 17.99 25.57
CA SER A 296 2.23 17.27 25.24
C SER A 296 1.42 17.06 26.51
N GLY A 297 0.59 18.03 26.82
CA GLY A 297 -0.55 17.86 27.74
C GLY A 297 -1.69 17.18 26.98
N GLY A 298 -2.48 16.36 27.68
CA GLY A 298 -3.62 15.65 27.08
C GLY A 298 -4.62 16.64 26.49
N THR A 299 -4.72 16.65 25.17
CA THR A 299 -5.68 17.47 24.42
C THR A 299 -6.88 16.60 24.02
N ILE A 300 -8.10 17.11 24.21
CA ILE A 300 -9.32 16.51 23.67
C ILE A 300 -9.19 16.45 22.15
N VAL A 301 -9.38 15.26 21.56
CA VAL A 301 -9.29 15.07 20.10
C VAL A 301 -10.56 15.58 19.43
N GLN A 302 -10.40 16.56 18.54
CA GLN A 302 -11.52 17.06 17.71
C GLN A 302 -11.67 16.13 16.51
N THR A 303 -12.77 15.37 16.48
CA THR A 303 -13.03 14.32 15.49
C THR A 303 -14.21 14.72 14.60
N LEU A 304 -13.98 14.70 13.29
CA LEU A 304 -15.02 14.88 12.28
C LEU A 304 -15.37 13.54 11.66
N VAL A 305 -16.64 13.14 11.70
CA VAL A 305 -17.15 11.91 11.09
C VAL A 305 -18.00 12.27 9.88
N VAL A 306 -17.61 11.75 8.71
CA VAL A 306 -18.17 12.16 7.40
C VAL A 306 -18.81 10.96 6.71
N GLY A 307 -20.08 11.05 6.34
CA GLY A 307 -20.79 9.99 5.62
C GLY A 307 -22.30 9.98 5.85
N GLY A 308 -22.97 8.92 5.44
CA GLY A 308 -24.41 8.74 5.65
C GLY A 308 -24.78 8.74 7.13
N HIS A 309 -26.03 9.09 7.43
CA HIS A 309 -26.51 9.24 8.81
C HIS A 309 -26.35 7.96 9.64
N THR A 310 -26.63 6.80 9.04
CA THR A 310 -26.52 5.50 9.73
C THR A 310 -25.07 5.16 10.06
N GLU A 311 -24.15 5.36 9.10
CA GLU A 311 -22.73 5.06 9.24
C GLU A 311 -22.05 6.02 10.21
N THR A 312 -22.35 7.31 10.12
CA THR A 312 -21.78 8.32 11.03
C THR A 312 -22.23 8.10 12.47
N LYS A 313 -23.49 7.73 12.70
CA LYS A 313 -24.01 7.38 14.01
C LYS A 313 -23.27 6.17 14.60
N LYS A 314 -23.14 5.07 13.82
CA LYS A 314 -22.44 3.86 14.24
C LYS A 314 -20.97 4.15 14.57
N ALA A 315 -20.29 4.94 13.74
CA ALA A 315 -18.90 5.33 13.98
C ALA A 315 -18.75 6.21 15.24
N ALA A 316 -19.63 7.18 15.44
CA ALA A 316 -19.60 8.05 16.61
C ALA A 316 -19.84 7.27 17.92
N GLU A 317 -20.77 6.33 17.94
CA GLU A 317 -21.04 5.44 19.09
C GLU A 317 -19.80 4.59 19.43
N ALA A 318 -19.15 3.97 18.41
CA ALA A 318 -17.93 3.18 18.61
C ALA A 318 -16.77 4.00 19.17
N LEU A 319 -16.62 5.24 18.71
CA LEU A 319 -15.58 6.17 19.19
C LEU A 319 -15.85 6.66 20.62
N GLY A 320 -17.11 6.89 20.99
CA GLY A 320 -17.51 7.29 22.33
C GLY A 320 -17.19 6.25 23.40
N ASN A 321 -17.12 4.97 23.02
CA ASN A 321 -16.77 3.86 23.91
C ASN A 321 -15.25 3.67 24.10
N GLN A 322 -14.41 4.50 23.44
CA GLN A 322 -12.96 4.42 23.56
C GLN A 322 -12.43 5.30 24.71
N PRO A 323 -11.28 4.95 25.31
CA PRO A 323 -10.69 5.70 26.42
C PRO A 323 -10.20 7.11 26.03
N ILE A 324 -10.00 7.36 24.74
CA ILE A 324 -9.58 8.67 24.24
C ILE A 324 -10.79 9.62 24.23
N GLN A 325 -10.69 10.74 24.94
CA GLN A 325 -11.75 11.76 24.92
C GLN A 325 -11.80 12.46 23.56
N ARG A 326 -12.95 12.35 22.90
CA ARG A 326 -13.21 12.95 21.58
C ARG A 326 -14.39 13.92 21.67
N ASN A 327 -14.24 15.06 21.01
CA ASN A 327 -15.36 15.91 20.65
C ASN A 327 -15.75 15.58 19.19
N ILE A 328 -16.91 14.93 18.99
CA ILE A 328 -17.31 14.34 17.73
C ILE A 328 -18.34 15.25 17.04
N ILE A 329 -18.05 15.64 15.81
CA ILE A 329 -18.96 16.32 14.90
C ILE A 329 -19.23 15.41 13.73
N THR A 330 -20.50 15.31 13.33
CA THR A 330 -20.92 14.51 12.17
C THR A 330 -21.39 15.42 11.03
N VAL A 331 -20.96 15.10 9.80
CA VAL A 331 -21.41 15.76 8.58
C VAL A 331 -21.81 14.75 7.53
N THR A 332 -22.78 15.10 6.69
CA THR A 332 -23.36 14.17 5.71
C THR A 332 -22.62 14.17 4.37
N GLY A 333 -21.81 15.17 4.10
CA GLY A 333 -21.13 15.31 2.81
C GLY A 333 -19.70 15.80 2.89
N ILE A 334 -18.91 15.47 1.87
CA ILE A 334 -17.51 15.90 1.74
C ILE A 334 -17.41 17.43 1.63
N ARG A 335 -18.42 18.09 1.06
CA ARG A 335 -18.43 19.55 0.84
C ARG A 335 -18.36 20.33 2.15
N ASP A 336 -18.98 19.81 3.19
CA ASP A 336 -19.10 20.47 4.50
C ASP A 336 -17.79 20.44 5.30
N ILE A 337 -16.86 19.55 4.93
CA ILE A 337 -15.58 19.36 5.65
C ILE A 337 -14.78 20.67 5.73
N LYS A 338 -14.68 21.39 4.61
CA LYS A 338 -13.88 22.64 4.55
C LYS A 338 -14.47 23.73 5.44
N GLU A 339 -15.79 23.83 5.49
CA GLU A 339 -16.49 24.81 6.34
C GLU A 339 -16.25 24.51 7.83
N VAL A 340 -16.38 23.25 8.23
CA VAL A 340 -16.12 22.82 9.61
C VAL A 340 -14.66 23.08 10.00
N MET A 341 -13.70 22.75 9.11
CA MET A 341 -12.27 22.94 9.37
C MET A 341 -11.85 24.40 9.43
N GLN A 342 -12.60 25.34 8.84
CA GLN A 342 -12.34 26.78 8.95
C GLN A 342 -12.78 27.34 10.31
N VAL A 343 -13.83 26.78 10.87
CA VAL A 343 -14.43 27.25 12.15
C VAL A 343 -13.78 26.55 13.35
N GLN A 344 -13.36 25.31 13.19
CA GLN A 344 -12.88 24.48 14.28
C GLN A 344 -11.61 23.73 13.90
N LYS A 345 -10.64 23.68 14.84
CA LYS A 345 -9.45 22.86 14.68
C LYS A 345 -9.86 21.39 14.66
N THR A 346 -9.55 20.68 13.59
CA THR A 346 -9.82 19.26 13.42
C THR A 346 -8.52 18.47 13.55
N HIS A 347 -8.51 17.41 14.37
CA HIS A 347 -7.35 16.57 14.60
C HIS A 347 -7.44 15.26 13.82
N GLU A 348 -8.66 14.69 13.72
CA GLU A 348 -8.91 13.48 12.93
C GLU A 348 -10.21 13.59 12.12
N ILE A 349 -10.23 12.95 10.96
CA ILE A 349 -11.41 12.81 10.10
C ILE A 349 -11.65 11.34 9.82
N ILE A 350 -12.86 10.87 10.07
CA ILE A 350 -13.29 9.51 9.80
C ILE A 350 -14.22 9.51 8.60
N PHE A 351 -13.80 8.89 7.52
CA PHE A 351 -14.60 8.73 6.32
C PHE A 351 -15.41 7.44 6.39
N CYS A 352 -16.73 7.55 6.38
CA CYS A 352 -17.65 6.43 6.32
C CYS A 352 -17.97 6.12 4.84
N ALA A 353 -17.28 5.14 4.28
CA ALA A 353 -17.46 4.73 2.89
C ALA A 353 -18.71 3.86 2.73
N GLY A 354 -19.79 4.47 2.32
CA GLY A 354 -21.10 3.86 2.07
C GLY A 354 -21.84 4.72 1.05
N SER A 355 -22.38 5.83 1.53
CA SER A 355 -23.00 6.88 0.71
C SER A 355 -21.95 7.74 -0.03
N ILE A 356 -20.71 7.74 0.43
CA ILE A 356 -19.57 8.42 -0.20
C ILE A 356 -18.66 7.35 -0.79
N SER A 357 -18.22 7.56 -2.04
CA SER A 357 -17.29 6.65 -2.72
C SER A 357 -15.85 6.84 -2.22
N TYR A 358 -15.04 5.79 -2.30
CA TYR A 358 -13.59 5.90 -2.00
C TYR A 358 -12.89 6.89 -2.93
N GLN A 359 -13.31 6.98 -4.19
CA GLN A 359 -12.75 7.93 -5.14
C GLN A 359 -13.00 9.38 -4.71
N GLU A 360 -14.22 9.72 -4.26
CA GLU A 360 -14.52 11.05 -3.72
C GLU A 360 -13.71 11.33 -2.46
N ILE A 361 -13.54 10.33 -1.59
CA ILE A 361 -12.71 10.43 -0.38
C ILE A 361 -11.24 10.73 -0.76
N PHE A 362 -10.67 10.01 -1.73
CA PHE A 362 -9.28 10.23 -2.16
C PHE A 362 -9.07 11.63 -2.74
N GLN A 363 -9.96 12.08 -3.63
CA GLN A 363 -9.94 13.43 -4.16
C GLN A 363 -10.05 14.50 -3.06
N CYS A 364 -10.86 14.23 -2.04
CA CYS A 364 -10.99 15.11 -0.89
C CYS A 364 -9.69 15.18 -0.09
N ILE A 365 -9.11 14.05 0.28
CA ILE A 365 -7.89 13.95 1.09
C ILE A 365 -6.70 14.62 0.38
N GLU A 366 -6.53 14.45 -0.93
CA GLU A 366 -5.47 15.11 -1.69
C GLU A 366 -5.55 16.65 -1.63
N ASN A 367 -6.74 17.21 -1.42
CA ASN A 367 -7.00 18.64 -1.38
C ASN A 367 -7.12 19.20 0.04
N LEU A 368 -7.03 18.35 1.06
CA LEU A 368 -7.07 18.74 2.46
C LEU A 368 -5.66 18.87 3.06
N ARG A 369 -5.61 19.20 4.35
CA ARG A 369 -4.37 19.31 5.12
C ARG A 369 -3.80 17.92 5.41
N HIS A 370 -2.48 17.76 5.33
CA HIS A 370 -1.78 16.51 5.63
C HIS A 370 -1.33 16.37 7.10
N ASP A 371 -1.76 17.26 7.98
CA ASP A 371 -1.52 17.22 9.44
C ASP A 371 -2.75 16.74 10.23
N VAL A 372 -3.77 16.25 9.53
CA VAL A 372 -4.98 15.63 10.08
C VAL A 372 -4.87 14.10 9.95
N ASP A 373 -5.34 13.38 10.97
CA ASP A 373 -5.39 11.91 10.93
C ASP A 373 -6.63 11.44 10.17
N TYR A 374 -6.43 10.69 9.10
CA TYR A 374 -7.54 10.14 8.29
C TYR A 374 -7.78 8.69 8.64
N LYS A 375 -9.04 8.36 8.94
CA LYS A 375 -9.49 7.00 9.24
C LYS A 375 -10.65 6.61 8.34
N PHE A 376 -10.81 5.32 8.15
CA PHE A 376 -11.75 4.75 7.19
C PHE A 376 -12.65 3.74 7.86
N PHE A 377 -13.92 3.85 7.58
CA PHE A 377 -14.96 2.93 7.99
C PHE A 377 -15.75 2.51 6.76
N ALA A 378 -15.65 1.27 6.33
CA ALA A 378 -16.51 0.72 5.27
C ALA A 378 -17.91 0.42 5.81
N ALA A 379 -18.94 0.83 5.11
CA ALA A 379 -20.32 0.47 5.47
C ALA A 379 -20.45 -1.06 5.53
N GLY A 380 -20.94 -1.58 6.67
CA GLY A 380 -21.02 -3.01 6.93
C GLY A 380 -19.86 -3.62 7.68
N SER A 381 -18.71 -2.94 7.79
CA SER A 381 -17.58 -3.41 8.60
C SER A 381 -17.84 -3.25 10.11
N ASN A 382 -17.00 -3.92 10.92
CA ASN A 382 -17.01 -3.76 12.37
C ASN A 382 -15.73 -3.08 12.88
N SER A 383 -15.04 -2.33 12.01
CA SER A 383 -13.81 -1.65 12.39
C SER A 383 -13.67 -0.31 11.68
N ILE A 384 -13.00 0.64 12.36
CA ILE A 384 -12.44 1.86 11.78
C ILE A 384 -10.93 1.68 11.78
N VAL A 385 -10.26 1.92 10.67
CA VAL A 385 -8.80 1.83 10.57
C VAL A 385 -8.20 3.12 10.06
N GLY A 386 -6.99 3.44 10.51
CA GLY A 386 -6.20 4.56 10.01
C GLY A 386 -4.75 4.43 10.46
N SER A 387 -3.84 5.02 9.70
CA SER A 387 -2.41 5.02 10.02
C SER A 387 -1.75 6.24 9.40
N MET A 388 -1.37 7.21 10.23
CA MET A 388 -0.63 8.41 9.78
C MET A 388 0.85 8.16 9.57
N SER A 389 1.40 7.11 10.15
CA SER A 389 2.84 6.91 10.22
C SER A 389 3.24 5.51 9.84
N LYS A 390 4.09 5.42 8.83
CA LYS A 390 4.78 4.17 8.45
C LYS A 390 5.70 3.58 9.53
N ASN A 391 5.84 4.23 10.69
CA ASN A 391 6.76 3.82 11.76
C ASN A 391 6.04 3.26 12.99
N ASN A 392 4.73 3.51 13.12
CA ASN A 392 3.87 3.02 14.19
C ASN A 392 2.77 2.14 13.59
N SER A 393 2.27 1.18 14.35
CA SER A 393 1.05 0.46 13.97
C SER A 393 -0.11 1.45 13.89
N GLY A 394 -0.96 1.28 12.89
CA GLY A 394 -2.18 2.07 12.74
C GLY A 394 -3.13 1.88 13.91
N GLU A 395 -4.03 2.83 14.08
CA GLU A 395 -5.11 2.73 15.05
C GLU A 395 -6.27 1.93 14.45
N THR A 396 -6.80 1.01 15.27
CA THR A 396 -7.99 0.25 14.93
C THR A 396 -9.00 0.44 16.05
N VAL A 397 -10.21 0.92 15.71
CA VAL A 397 -11.35 0.97 16.60
C VAL A 397 -12.32 -0.13 16.19
N VAL A 398 -12.59 -1.07 17.10
CA VAL A 398 -13.47 -2.21 16.86
C VAL A 398 -14.81 -1.94 17.51
N PHE A 399 -15.91 -2.22 16.82
CA PHE A 399 -17.27 -2.10 17.34
C PHE A 399 -17.57 -3.29 18.25
N CYS A 400 -18.15 -3.00 19.40
CA CYS A 400 -18.62 -4.01 20.37
C CYS A 400 -19.95 -4.60 19.97
#